data_c0b6672bcf05ff725dea67ca6a3d131f
#
_entry.id   c0b6672bcf05ff725dea67ca6a3d131f
#
_cell.length_a   1.000
_cell.length_b   1.000
_cell.length_c   1.000
_cell.angle_alpha   90.00
_cell.angle_beta   90.00
_cell.angle_gamma   90.00
#
_symmetry.space_group_name_H-M   'P 1'
#
loop_
_entity.id
_entity.type
_entity.pdbx_description
1 polymer ?
#
loop_
_entity_poly.entity_id
_entity_poly.type
_entity_poly.pdbx_seq_one_letter_code
_entity_poly.pdbx_strand_id
1 'polypeptide(L)'
;MKKILVASLALFATASVATADTVRLGTEGAYMPWNGLDDNNEVIGFEREVGDALCDIAGLTCEWVINDWDSIIPNLVAGNYDAIIAGMSITAERDEVIDFTAEYYPPSPSLYLALAGGSASGVIAAQTNTIQAGYVAESGGDLIEFSTPDETIAAVRSGEADAVLADGDYLTPIVEGLGVWGHLWAP
;
A
#
# COMPACT_ATOMS: atom_id res chain seq x y z
N MET A 1 -33.09 -17.60 -73.04
CA MET A 1 -32.58 -16.43 -72.30
C MET A 1 -32.42 -16.85 -70.83
N LYS A 2 -31.15 -17.15 -70.43
CA LYS A 2 -30.82 -17.58 -69.02
C LYS A 2 -30.50 -16.34 -68.21
N LYS A 3 -31.26 -16.06 -67.18
CA LYS A 3 -30.98 -14.99 -66.19
C LYS A 3 -29.99 -15.51 -65.15
N ILE A 4 -28.81 -14.91 -65.15
CA ILE A 4 -27.81 -15.16 -64.13
C ILE A 4 -28.11 -14.23 -62.96
N LEU A 5 -28.44 -14.83 -61.78
CA LEU A 5 -28.61 -14.11 -60.52
C LEU A 5 -27.26 -14.04 -59.85
N VAL A 6 -26.65 -12.84 -59.73
CA VAL A 6 -25.42 -12.60 -58.99
C VAL A 6 -25.84 -12.29 -57.56
N ALA A 7 -25.62 -13.23 -56.63
CA ALA A 7 -25.79 -12.99 -55.21
C ALA A 7 -24.53 -12.34 -54.64
N SER A 8 -24.62 -11.09 -54.29
CA SER A 8 -23.52 -10.36 -53.59
C SER A 8 -23.56 -10.77 -52.13
N LEU A 9 -22.51 -11.50 -51.71
CA LEU A 9 -22.26 -11.85 -50.32
C LEU A 9 -21.59 -10.67 -49.64
N ALA A 10 -22.31 -9.91 -48.85
CA ALA A 10 -21.75 -8.85 -48.01
C ALA A 10 -21.08 -9.48 -46.78
N LEU A 11 -19.73 -9.47 -46.75
CA LEU A 11 -18.96 -9.83 -45.57
C LEU A 11 -19.07 -8.70 -44.54
N PHE A 12 -19.87 -8.88 -43.50
CA PHE A 12 -19.83 -8.03 -42.32
C PHE A 12 -18.58 -8.42 -41.49
N ALA A 13 -17.53 -7.61 -41.59
CA ALA A 13 -16.42 -7.68 -40.64
C ALA A 13 -16.90 -7.13 -39.29
N THR A 14 -17.21 -8.01 -38.35
CA THR A 14 -17.40 -7.61 -36.94
C THR A 14 -16.04 -7.21 -36.37
N ALA A 15 -15.79 -5.91 -36.28
CA ALA A 15 -14.68 -5.42 -35.50
C ALA A 15 -14.98 -5.73 -34.03
N SER A 16 -14.27 -6.71 -33.46
CA SER A 16 -14.26 -6.93 -32.02
C SER A 16 -13.56 -5.70 -31.42
N VAL A 17 -14.32 -4.88 -30.71
CA VAL A 17 -13.74 -3.85 -29.84
C VAL A 17 -13.08 -4.65 -28.72
N ALA A 18 -11.75 -4.73 -28.70
CA ALA A 18 -11.01 -5.20 -27.56
C ALA A 18 -11.27 -4.17 -26.44
N THR A 19 -12.08 -4.51 -25.47
CA THR A 19 -12.12 -3.77 -24.21
C THR A 19 -10.79 -4.04 -23.53
N ALA A 20 -10.03 -2.99 -23.22
CA ALA A 20 -8.87 -3.15 -22.34
C ALA A 20 -9.39 -3.77 -21.03
N ASP A 21 -8.74 -4.84 -20.59
CA ASP A 21 -9.08 -5.45 -19.30
C ASP A 21 -8.81 -4.42 -18.20
N THR A 22 -9.77 -4.22 -17.31
CA THR A 22 -9.62 -3.36 -16.15
C THR A 22 -8.86 -4.12 -15.08
N VAL A 23 -7.75 -3.55 -14.62
CA VAL A 23 -6.96 -4.07 -13.49
C VAL A 23 -7.29 -3.26 -12.25
N ARG A 24 -7.67 -3.93 -11.18
CA ARG A 24 -7.98 -3.31 -9.90
C ARG A 24 -6.73 -3.36 -9.03
N LEU A 25 -6.30 -2.19 -8.56
CA LEU A 25 -5.09 -2.01 -7.75
C LEU A 25 -5.50 -1.71 -6.30
N GLY A 26 -5.23 -2.64 -5.39
CA GLY A 26 -5.48 -2.49 -3.96
C GLY A 26 -4.39 -1.66 -3.29
N THR A 27 -4.79 -0.71 -2.45
CA THR A 27 -3.87 0.10 -1.63
C THR A 27 -4.53 0.47 -0.31
N GLU A 28 -3.73 0.83 0.70
CA GLU A 28 -4.27 1.26 1.99
C GLU A 28 -4.78 2.70 1.96
N GLY A 29 -4.07 3.61 1.32
CA GLY A 29 -4.43 5.02 1.27
C GLY A 29 -4.17 5.80 2.56
N ALA A 30 -3.29 5.31 3.45
CA ALA A 30 -3.02 5.89 4.76
C ALA A 30 -1.53 6.03 5.09
N TYR A 31 -0.62 5.87 4.12
CA TYR A 31 0.81 5.77 4.34
C TYR A 31 1.62 6.73 3.45
N MET A 32 1.44 8.05 3.63
CA MET A 32 2.21 9.05 2.89
C MET A 32 3.71 9.00 3.25
N PRO A 33 4.62 9.22 2.30
CA PRO A 33 4.43 9.71 0.92
C PRO A 33 4.09 8.62 -0.12
N TRP A 34 3.95 7.37 0.30
CA TRP A 34 3.71 6.22 -0.57
C TRP A 34 2.31 6.24 -1.15
N ASN A 35 1.31 6.14 -0.31
CA ASN A 35 -0.09 6.18 -0.67
C ASN A 35 -0.89 6.94 0.40
N GLY A 36 -1.86 7.69 -0.03
CA GLY A 36 -2.76 8.48 0.82
C GLY A 36 -4.05 8.78 0.09
N LEU A 37 -4.94 9.49 0.74
CA LEU A 37 -6.18 9.97 0.15
C LEU A 37 -6.21 11.50 0.15
N ASP A 38 -6.73 12.08 -0.92
CA ASP A 38 -7.03 13.50 -0.98
C ASP A 38 -8.40 13.82 -0.35
N ASP A 39 -8.80 15.10 -0.37
CA ASP A 39 -10.09 15.55 0.17
C ASP A 39 -11.32 14.97 -0.55
N ASN A 40 -11.13 14.35 -1.73
CA ASN A 40 -12.17 13.70 -2.52
C ASN A 40 -12.16 12.18 -2.35
N ASN A 41 -11.32 11.63 -1.46
CA ASN A 41 -11.02 10.20 -1.30
C ASN A 41 -10.38 9.55 -2.54
N GLU A 42 -9.68 10.31 -3.37
CA GLU A 42 -8.88 9.78 -4.45
C GLU A 42 -7.50 9.40 -3.93
N VAL A 43 -6.98 8.26 -4.38
CA VAL A 43 -5.65 7.79 -4.01
C VAL A 43 -4.59 8.74 -4.57
N ILE A 44 -3.66 9.17 -3.72
CA ILE A 44 -2.53 10.04 -4.06
C ILE A 44 -1.22 9.44 -3.52
N GLY A 45 -0.09 10.01 -3.92
CA GLY A 45 1.23 9.61 -3.46
C GLY A 45 2.06 8.95 -4.54
N PHE A 46 3.29 8.60 -4.18
CA PHE A 46 4.27 8.00 -5.11
C PHE A 46 3.73 6.74 -5.80
N GLU A 47 3.06 5.88 -5.07
CA GLU A 47 2.54 4.60 -5.59
C GLU A 47 1.37 4.79 -6.55
N ARG A 48 0.58 5.84 -6.36
CA ARG A 48 -0.44 6.24 -7.32
C ARG A 48 0.21 6.56 -8.68
N GLU A 49 1.27 7.36 -8.68
CA GLU A 49 1.97 7.74 -9.91
C GLU A 49 2.64 6.53 -10.58
N VAL A 50 3.25 5.63 -9.79
CA VAL A 50 3.85 4.38 -10.30
C VAL A 50 2.79 3.47 -10.91
N GLY A 51 1.68 3.23 -10.22
CA GLY A 51 0.60 2.37 -10.70
C GLY A 51 -0.03 2.90 -11.98
N ASP A 52 -0.34 4.19 -12.04
CA ASP A 52 -0.90 4.83 -13.24
C ASP A 52 0.09 4.74 -14.42
N ALA A 53 1.39 4.98 -14.20
CA ALA A 53 2.41 4.85 -15.24
C ALA A 53 2.57 3.41 -15.74
N LEU A 54 2.50 2.41 -14.85
CA LEU A 54 2.53 1.01 -15.24
C LEU A 54 1.32 0.64 -16.11
N CYS A 55 0.14 1.12 -15.74
CA CYS A 55 -1.09 0.88 -16.51
C CYS A 55 -1.03 1.52 -17.89
N ASP A 56 -0.57 2.76 -17.97
CA ASP A 56 -0.39 3.49 -19.25
C ASP A 56 0.60 2.76 -20.18
N ILE A 57 1.76 2.33 -19.66
CA ILE A 57 2.78 1.61 -20.43
C ILE A 57 2.26 0.25 -20.91
N ALA A 58 1.48 -0.44 -20.08
CA ALA A 58 0.89 -1.73 -20.41
C ALA A 58 -0.35 -1.63 -21.31
N GLY A 59 -0.90 -0.43 -21.51
CA GLY A 59 -2.14 -0.22 -22.26
C GLY A 59 -3.38 -0.78 -21.55
N LEU A 60 -3.34 -0.79 -20.21
CA LEU A 60 -4.42 -1.27 -19.34
C LEU A 60 -5.27 -0.10 -18.84
N THR A 61 -6.51 -0.40 -18.49
CA THR A 61 -7.34 0.50 -17.68
C THR A 61 -7.20 0.06 -16.23
N CYS A 62 -6.84 0.96 -15.32
CA CYS A 62 -6.69 0.63 -13.91
C CYS A 62 -7.69 1.38 -13.05
N GLU A 63 -8.13 0.72 -11.98
CA GLU A 63 -9.01 1.26 -10.95
C GLU A 63 -8.36 1.04 -9.58
N TRP A 64 -8.37 2.05 -8.73
CA TRP A 64 -7.83 1.95 -7.38
C TRP A 64 -8.92 1.50 -6.40
N VAL A 65 -8.56 0.55 -5.55
CA VAL A 65 -9.43 0.00 -4.50
C VAL A 65 -8.78 0.23 -3.15
N ILE A 66 -9.45 1.02 -2.31
CA ILE A 66 -8.98 1.28 -0.93
C ILE A 66 -9.34 0.08 -0.07
N ASN A 67 -8.38 -0.40 0.70
CA ASN A 67 -8.54 -1.55 1.58
C ASN A 67 -7.67 -1.42 2.82
N ASP A 68 -8.24 -1.69 3.99
CA ASP A 68 -7.50 -1.68 5.24
C ASP A 68 -6.32 -2.65 5.19
N TRP A 69 -5.19 -2.25 5.77
CA TRP A 69 -3.94 -2.99 5.70
C TRP A 69 -4.05 -4.45 6.18
N ASP A 70 -4.71 -4.68 7.30
CA ASP A 70 -4.82 -6.01 7.92
C ASP A 70 -5.57 -7.04 7.07
N SER A 71 -6.42 -6.57 6.15
CA SER A 71 -7.20 -7.40 5.23
C SER A 71 -6.70 -7.36 3.78
N ILE A 72 -5.61 -6.64 3.49
CA ILE A 72 -5.20 -6.38 2.10
C ILE A 72 -4.76 -7.67 1.37
N ILE A 73 -3.97 -8.54 1.97
CA ILE A 73 -3.59 -9.84 1.39
C ILE A 73 -4.81 -10.78 1.31
N PRO A 74 -5.60 -11.00 2.37
CA PRO A 74 -6.82 -11.80 2.29
C PRO A 74 -7.76 -11.38 1.18
N ASN A 75 -7.93 -10.09 0.95
CA ASN A 75 -8.82 -9.57 -0.09
C ASN A 75 -8.24 -9.69 -1.51
N LEU A 76 -6.91 -9.68 -1.68
CA LEU A 76 -6.28 -10.05 -2.95
C LEU A 76 -6.55 -11.54 -3.27
N VAL A 77 -6.32 -12.43 -2.31
CA VAL A 77 -6.58 -13.87 -2.47
C VAL A 77 -8.05 -14.16 -2.76
N ALA A 78 -8.96 -13.39 -2.17
CA ALA A 78 -10.40 -13.49 -2.43
C ALA A 78 -10.81 -12.93 -3.82
N GLY A 79 -9.90 -12.26 -4.55
CA GLY A 79 -10.17 -11.69 -5.87
C GLY A 79 -10.95 -10.37 -5.83
N ASN A 80 -10.90 -9.64 -4.72
CA ASN A 80 -11.53 -8.31 -4.62
C ASN A 80 -10.80 -7.25 -5.45
N TYR A 81 -9.52 -7.47 -5.75
CA TYR A 81 -8.69 -6.74 -6.70
C TYR A 81 -7.61 -7.67 -7.29
N ASP A 82 -6.84 -7.19 -8.22
CA ASP A 82 -5.98 -8.02 -9.07
C ASP A 82 -4.50 -7.88 -8.69
N ALA A 83 -4.11 -6.77 -8.05
CA ALA A 83 -2.77 -6.53 -7.53
C ALA A 83 -2.83 -5.59 -6.32
N ILE A 84 -1.75 -5.57 -5.51
CA ILE A 84 -1.55 -4.63 -4.41
C ILE A 84 -0.38 -3.71 -4.77
N ILE A 85 -0.54 -2.41 -4.54
CA ILE A 85 0.54 -1.42 -4.53
C ILE A 85 0.39 -0.62 -3.23
N ALA A 86 1.17 -0.95 -2.20
CA ALA A 86 0.98 -0.41 -0.85
C ALA A 86 2.25 -0.50 0.03
N GLY A 87 3.44 -0.25 -0.53
CA GLY A 87 4.70 -0.27 0.22
C GLY A 87 5.01 -1.58 0.93
N MET A 88 4.46 -2.69 0.44
CA MET A 88 4.51 -3.97 1.14
C MET A 88 5.90 -4.61 1.04
N SER A 89 6.55 -4.81 2.17
CA SER A 89 7.82 -5.56 2.26
C SER A 89 7.65 -7.01 1.81
N ILE A 90 8.58 -7.50 0.98
CA ILE A 90 8.66 -8.88 0.56
C ILE A 90 9.18 -9.71 1.74
N THR A 91 8.38 -10.62 2.26
CA THR A 91 8.78 -11.57 3.31
C THR A 91 8.49 -13.00 2.87
N ALA A 92 9.25 -13.96 3.40
CA ALA A 92 9.02 -15.38 3.10
C ALA A 92 7.60 -15.83 3.46
N GLU A 93 7.05 -15.34 4.56
CA GLU A 93 5.68 -15.64 4.98
C GLU A 93 4.64 -15.14 3.98
N ARG A 94 4.79 -13.92 3.49
CA ARG A 94 3.88 -13.33 2.48
C ARG A 94 4.03 -14.02 1.13
N ASP A 95 5.26 -14.36 0.73
CA ASP A 95 5.59 -15.04 -0.53
C ASP A 95 5.04 -16.49 -0.60
N GLU A 96 4.73 -17.11 0.56
CA GLU A 96 4.00 -18.38 0.61
C GLU A 96 2.51 -18.26 0.20
N VAL A 97 1.96 -17.04 0.20
CA VAL A 97 0.52 -16.79 0.00
C VAL A 97 0.24 -16.01 -1.28
N ILE A 98 1.11 -15.09 -1.65
CA ILE A 98 0.98 -14.21 -2.82
C ILE A 98 2.33 -14.07 -3.53
N ASP A 99 2.31 -13.88 -4.86
CA ASP A 99 3.50 -13.59 -5.65
C ASP A 99 3.87 -12.11 -5.56
N PHE A 100 5.17 -11.82 -5.60
CA PHE A 100 5.70 -10.45 -5.65
C PHE A 100 6.36 -10.14 -6.98
N THR A 101 6.28 -8.88 -7.39
CA THR A 101 7.10 -8.33 -8.49
C THR A 101 8.53 -8.08 -8.02
N ALA A 102 9.41 -7.65 -8.94
CA ALA A 102 10.65 -7.02 -8.51
C ALA A 102 10.34 -5.74 -7.71
N GLU A 103 11.24 -5.38 -6.80
CA GLU A 103 11.15 -4.13 -6.03
C GLU A 103 11.13 -2.93 -6.98
N TYR A 104 10.17 -2.04 -6.79
CA TYR A 104 10.06 -0.77 -7.52
C TYR A 104 10.68 0.40 -6.77
N TYR A 105 11.04 0.20 -5.49
CA TYR A 105 11.71 1.15 -4.62
C TYR A 105 12.60 0.40 -3.61
N PRO A 106 13.76 0.96 -3.23
CA PRO A 106 14.61 0.37 -2.19
C PRO A 106 13.88 0.29 -0.85
N PRO A 107 14.09 -0.76 -0.04
CA PRO A 107 13.49 -0.85 1.28
C PRO A 107 13.82 0.37 2.15
N SER A 108 12.79 0.96 2.77
CA SER A 108 12.97 2.02 3.77
C SER A 108 13.45 1.39 5.09
N PRO A 109 14.41 2.00 5.80
CA PRO A 109 14.79 1.53 7.12
C PRO A 109 13.62 1.76 8.10
N SER A 110 13.33 0.79 8.96
CA SER A 110 12.42 0.99 10.08
C SER A 110 13.09 1.89 11.13
N LEU A 111 12.35 2.85 11.65
CA LEU A 111 12.81 3.78 12.68
C LEU A 111 11.84 3.83 13.86
N TYR A 112 12.38 4.08 15.04
CA TYR A 112 11.58 4.47 16.20
C TYR A 112 11.34 5.97 16.19
N LEU A 113 10.12 6.37 16.53
CA LEU A 113 9.75 7.76 16.82
C LEU A 113 9.16 7.83 18.23
N ALA A 114 9.74 8.66 19.10
CA ALA A 114 9.19 9.01 20.41
C ALA A 114 9.06 10.53 20.55
N LEU A 115 8.31 10.98 21.53
CA LEU A 115 8.31 12.38 21.94
C LEU A 115 9.68 12.79 22.49
N ALA A 116 9.97 14.09 22.51
CA ALA A 116 11.22 14.61 23.02
C ALA A 116 11.49 14.12 24.47
N GLY A 117 12.64 13.48 24.68
CA GLY A 117 13.01 12.86 25.95
C GLY A 117 12.43 11.46 26.20
N GLY A 118 11.65 10.93 25.27
CA GLY A 118 11.16 9.56 25.29
C GLY A 118 12.22 8.53 24.86
N SER A 119 11.87 7.26 24.95
CA SER A 119 12.72 6.13 24.56
C SER A 119 11.88 4.97 24.03
N ALA A 120 12.49 4.02 23.34
CA ALA A 120 11.85 2.76 22.91
C ALA A 120 12.01 1.63 23.94
N SER A 121 12.15 1.96 25.22
CA SER A 121 12.30 0.95 26.29
C SER A 121 11.00 0.58 26.99
N GLY A 122 9.89 1.13 26.59
CA GLY A 122 8.54 0.88 27.13
C GLY A 122 7.63 0.27 26.09
N VAL A 123 6.37 0.73 26.07
CA VAL A 123 5.34 0.27 25.13
C VAL A 123 5.62 0.83 23.73
N ILE A 124 5.73 -0.04 22.74
CA ILE A 124 5.96 0.30 21.34
C ILE A 124 4.68 0.10 20.54
N ALA A 125 4.20 1.18 19.93
CA ALA A 125 3.12 1.11 18.96
C ALA A 125 3.63 0.65 17.58
N ALA A 126 2.90 -0.21 16.92
CA ALA A 126 3.13 -0.57 15.53
C ALA A 126 1.78 -0.86 14.85
N GLN A 127 1.74 -0.71 13.53
CA GLN A 127 0.57 -1.16 12.79
C GLN A 127 0.54 -2.69 12.73
N THR A 128 -0.64 -3.27 12.90
CA THR A 128 -0.84 -4.73 12.87
C THR A 128 -0.38 -5.34 11.54
N ASN A 129 0.05 -6.61 11.56
CA ASN A 129 0.50 -7.34 10.37
C ASN A 129 1.66 -6.69 9.60
N THR A 130 2.46 -5.83 10.26
CA THR A 130 3.68 -5.24 9.68
C THR A 130 4.93 -6.00 10.15
N ILE A 131 6.03 -5.84 9.40
CA ILE A 131 7.33 -6.36 9.82
C ILE A 131 7.81 -5.72 11.13
N GLN A 132 7.38 -4.48 11.39
CA GLN A 132 7.71 -3.73 12.59
C GLN A 132 7.02 -4.32 13.82
N ALA A 133 5.73 -4.64 13.74
CA ALA A 133 5.01 -5.33 14.81
C ALA A 133 5.65 -6.70 15.11
N GLY A 134 5.96 -7.48 14.07
CA GLY A 134 6.66 -8.76 14.21
C GLY A 134 8.00 -8.60 14.91
N TYR A 135 8.82 -7.62 14.53
CA TYR A 135 10.11 -7.35 15.15
C TYR A 135 9.99 -7.02 16.64
N VAL A 136 9.05 -6.14 17.04
CA VAL A 136 8.83 -5.81 18.46
C VAL A 136 8.42 -7.04 19.25
N ALA A 137 7.48 -7.84 18.73
CA ALA A 137 7.02 -9.07 19.39
C ALA A 137 8.14 -10.10 19.56
N GLU A 138 8.96 -10.33 18.53
CA GLU A 138 10.09 -11.27 18.55
C GLU A 138 11.23 -10.82 19.46
N SER A 139 11.46 -9.52 19.57
CA SER A 139 12.49 -8.95 20.47
C SER A 139 12.08 -8.98 21.94
N GLY A 140 10.84 -9.36 22.26
CA GLY A 140 10.30 -9.39 23.63
C GLY A 140 9.95 -8.01 24.16
N GLY A 141 9.72 -7.02 23.28
CA GLY A 141 9.23 -5.70 23.63
C GLY A 141 7.74 -5.68 23.99
N ASP A 142 7.33 -4.66 24.72
CA ASP A 142 5.92 -4.41 25.02
C ASP A 142 5.24 -3.80 23.78
N LEU A 143 4.60 -4.64 22.95
CA LEU A 143 3.92 -4.22 21.73
C LEU A 143 2.46 -3.85 22.01
N ILE A 144 2.03 -2.73 21.42
CA ILE A 144 0.62 -2.40 21.23
C ILE A 144 0.36 -2.18 19.73
N GLU A 145 -0.64 -2.88 19.19
CA GLU A 145 -0.95 -2.85 17.77
C GLU A 145 -2.18 -2.00 17.48
N PHE A 146 -2.16 -1.31 16.34
CA PHE A 146 -3.24 -0.50 15.84
C PHE A 146 -3.56 -0.85 14.39
N SER A 147 -4.79 -0.62 13.96
CA SER A 147 -5.23 -0.93 12.60
C SER A 147 -4.63 0.02 11.56
N THR A 148 -4.42 1.29 11.93
CA THR A 148 -3.90 2.31 11.02
C THR A 148 -2.59 2.93 11.51
N PRO A 149 -1.74 3.44 10.60
CA PRO A 149 -0.51 4.14 10.97
C PRO A 149 -0.77 5.38 11.82
N ASP A 150 -1.84 6.15 11.52
CA ASP A 150 -2.18 7.36 12.25
C ASP A 150 -2.55 7.08 13.72
N GLU A 151 -3.19 5.95 14.01
CA GLU A 151 -3.48 5.53 15.38
C GLU A 151 -2.20 5.26 16.17
N THR A 152 -1.16 4.71 15.54
CA THR A 152 0.15 4.50 16.21
C THR A 152 0.77 5.83 16.62
N ILE A 153 0.70 6.83 15.75
CA ILE A 153 1.19 8.19 16.04
C ILE A 153 0.34 8.85 17.15
N ALA A 154 -0.97 8.66 17.12
CA ALA A 154 -1.86 9.18 18.15
C ALA A 154 -1.58 8.57 19.52
N ALA A 155 -1.26 7.27 19.59
CA ALA A 155 -0.88 6.59 20.81
C ALA A 155 0.39 7.18 21.45
N VAL A 156 1.42 7.49 20.65
CA VAL A 156 2.63 8.16 21.13
C VAL A 156 2.31 9.58 21.64
N ARG A 157 1.49 10.33 20.91
CA ARG A 157 1.10 11.69 21.31
C ARG A 157 0.29 11.72 22.61
N SER A 158 -0.56 10.72 22.83
CA SER A 158 -1.39 10.62 24.04
C SER A 158 -0.63 10.07 25.25
N GLY A 159 0.55 9.46 25.04
CA GLY A 159 1.32 8.75 26.05
C GLY A 159 0.79 7.34 26.33
N GLU A 160 -0.03 6.77 25.46
CA GLU A 160 -0.46 5.38 25.49
C GLU A 160 0.69 4.45 25.07
N ALA A 161 1.54 4.91 24.15
CA ALA A 161 2.80 4.26 23.78
C ALA A 161 3.98 5.21 24.03
N ASP A 162 5.14 4.65 24.37
CA ASP A 162 6.38 5.40 24.57
C ASP A 162 7.04 5.76 23.23
N ALA A 163 6.91 4.88 22.23
CA ALA A 163 7.38 5.11 20.87
C ALA A 163 6.53 4.36 19.85
N VAL A 164 6.67 4.72 18.58
CA VAL A 164 6.18 3.96 17.42
C VAL A 164 7.36 3.40 16.65
N LEU A 165 7.22 2.21 16.08
CA LEU A 165 8.15 1.64 15.09
C LEU A 165 7.45 1.56 13.74
N ALA A 166 7.98 2.26 12.73
CA ALA A 166 7.46 2.28 11.36
C ALA A 166 8.57 2.63 10.37
N ASP A 167 8.25 2.70 9.07
CA ASP A 167 9.23 3.07 8.06
C ASP A 167 9.67 4.53 8.20
N GLY A 168 10.98 4.76 8.00
CA GLY A 168 11.60 6.08 8.15
C GLY A 168 11.01 7.12 7.21
N ASP A 169 10.63 6.71 5.99
CA ASP A 169 10.03 7.62 5.01
C ASP A 169 8.63 8.10 5.43
N TYR A 170 7.88 7.27 6.17
CA TYR A 170 6.61 7.66 6.78
C TYR A 170 6.82 8.57 7.99
N LEU A 171 7.77 8.23 8.87
CA LEU A 171 7.96 8.95 10.14
C LEU A 171 8.65 10.30 9.97
N THR A 172 9.58 10.44 9.01
CA THR A 172 10.38 11.67 8.86
C THR A 172 9.53 12.92 8.62
N PRO A 173 8.56 12.94 7.68
CA PRO A 173 7.70 14.11 7.48
C PRO A 173 6.85 14.45 8.72
N ILE A 174 6.47 13.45 9.51
CA ILE A 174 5.67 13.63 10.73
C ILE A 174 6.47 14.41 11.78
N VAL A 175 7.75 14.08 11.95
CA VAL A 175 8.66 14.80 12.87
C VAL A 175 8.84 16.25 12.46
N GLU A 176 9.07 16.48 11.18
CA GLU A 176 9.28 17.83 10.64
C GLU A 176 8.03 18.70 10.76
N GLY A 177 6.84 18.12 10.56
CA GLY A 177 5.54 18.83 10.59
C GLY A 177 5.05 19.17 12.00
N LEU A 178 5.52 18.47 13.04
CA LEU A 178 4.97 18.62 14.40
C LEU A 178 5.61 19.72 15.23
N GLY A 179 6.78 20.26 14.85
CA GLY A 179 7.54 21.18 15.69
C GLY A 179 7.92 20.60 17.06
N VAL A 180 7.60 19.33 17.29
CA VAL A 180 8.00 18.52 18.43
C VAL A 180 9.18 17.68 17.95
N TRP A 181 10.34 17.92 18.48
CA TRP A 181 11.54 17.16 18.16
C TRP A 181 11.33 15.71 18.63
N GLY A 182 10.73 14.91 17.75
CA GLY A 182 10.76 13.47 17.89
C GLY A 182 12.22 13.00 17.67
N HIS A 183 12.64 12.00 18.41
CA HIS A 183 13.93 11.37 18.18
C HIS A 183 13.72 10.13 17.30
N LEU A 184 14.35 10.14 16.11
CA LEU A 184 14.36 8.99 15.21
C LEU A 184 15.66 8.23 15.40
N TRP A 185 15.58 6.91 15.56
CA TRP A 185 16.73 6.01 15.55
C TRP A 185 16.37 4.63 15.00
N ALA A 186 17.36 3.95 14.45
CA ALA A 186 17.21 2.58 13.98
C ALA A 186 17.20 1.57 15.15
N PRO A 187 16.49 0.48 15.02
CA PRO A 187 16.52 -0.63 15.98
C PRO A 187 17.85 -1.36 16.02
#